data_6d73e0faa4bdeebf4c8997fd54698941
#
_entry.id   6d73e0faa4bdeebf4c8997fd54698941
#
_cell.length_a   1.000
_cell.length_b   1.000
_cell.length_c   1.000
_cell.angle_alpha   90.00
_cell.angle_beta   90.00
_cell.angle_gamma   90.00
#
_symmetry.space_group_name_H-M   'P 1'
#
loop_
_entity.id
_entity.type
_entity.pdbx_description
1 polymer ?
#
loop_
_entity_poly.entity_id
_entity_poly.type
_entity_poly.pdbx_seq_one_letter_code
_entity_poly.pdbx_strand_id
1 'polypeptide(L)'
;MTKELFGARVYAGLHPFPDDVMLEMRKRALAIHQSINPHGMPWSRCTRESLHVAEPFQQVGELIEQVVETEYGCSVSHLTGREVVIQNGQCLPLHCEDTDLSAVFVLSNEARANPERSDYSGAFVLVNPSGAFGFKRLPWEGLRSELIYPTAGMLLIFPSYLAHHTHPYNAQEPAVELHFELNVVDNHAHQRLQQPSFPRTL
;
A
#
# COMPACT_ATOMS: atom_id res chain seq x y z
N MET A 1 -9.19 0.88 -9.82
CA MET A 1 -9.18 -0.25 -10.78
C MET A 1 -8.51 -1.44 -10.11
N THR A 2 -9.23 -2.54 -10.00
CA THR A 2 -8.72 -3.77 -9.38
C THR A 2 -8.02 -4.65 -10.42
N LYS A 3 -6.91 -5.24 -10.07
CA LYS A 3 -6.08 -6.09 -10.92
C LYS A 3 -5.71 -7.37 -10.16
N GLU A 4 -5.67 -8.48 -10.86
CA GLU A 4 -5.14 -9.74 -10.33
C GLU A 4 -3.62 -9.78 -10.53
N LEU A 5 -2.87 -9.79 -9.43
CA LEU A 5 -1.42 -9.94 -9.42
C LEU A 5 -1.04 -11.18 -8.62
N PHE A 6 -0.29 -12.10 -9.22
CA PHE A 6 0.21 -13.31 -8.55
C PHE A 6 -0.90 -14.19 -7.92
N GLY A 7 -2.12 -14.14 -8.47
CA GLY A 7 -3.30 -14.77 -7.89
C GLY A 7 -3.92 -13.98 -6.72
N ALA A 8 -3.45 -12.78 -6.44
CA ALA A 8 -3.95 -11.88 -5.41
C ALA A 8 -4.67 -10.69 -6.05
N ARG A 9 -5.76 -10.25 -5.42
CA ARG A 9 -6.47 -9.03 -5.82
C ARG A 9 -5.73 -7.81 -5.29
N VAL A 10 -5.33 -6.91 -6.18
CA VAL A 10 -4.67 -5.64 -5.87
C VAL A 10 -5.49 -4.50 -6.44
N TYR A 11 -5.82 -3.54 -5.63
CA TYR A 11 -6.46 -2.29 -6.05
C TYR A 11 -5.42 -1.20 -6.24
N ALA A 12 -5.55 -0.42 -7.33
CA ALA A 12 -4.82 0.82 -7.55
C ALA A 12 -5.76 1.85 -8.17
N GLY A 13 -5.94 2.98 -7.52
CA GLY A 13 -6.83 4.04 -7.99
C GLY A 13 -6.34 5.43 -7.61
N LEU A 14 -6.72 6.43 -8.38
CA LEU A 14 -6.47 7.83 -8.07
C LEU A 14 -7.70 8.43 -7.38
N HIS A 15 -7.49 8.97 -6.20
CA HIS A 15 -8.49 9.61 -5.35
C HIS A 15 -7.94 10.93 -4.81
N PRO A 16 -7.70 11.92 -5.67
CA PRO A 16 -7.17 13.20 -5.21
C PRO A 16 -8.23 13.92 -4.36
N PHE A 17 -7.83 14.29 -3.14
CA PHE A 17 -8.57 15.27 -2.34
C PHE A 17 -8.26 16.68 -2.86
N PRO A 18 -9.04 17.72 -2.45
CA PRO A 18 -8.71 19.10 -2.74
C PRO A 18 -7.26 19.45 -2.35
N ASP A 19 -6.61 20.31 -3.12
CA ASP A 19 -5.18 20.63 -2.94
C ASP A 19 -4.84 21.17 -1.54
N ASP A 20 -5.72 21.94 -0.95
CA ASP A 20 -5.58 22.46 0.41
C ASP A 20 -5.63 21.34 1.46
N VAL A 21 -6.50 20.34 1.28
CA VAL A 21 -6.61 19.15 2.14
C VAL A 21 -5.36 18.29 1.99
N MET A 22 -4.91 18.00 0.77
CA MET A 22 -3.67 17.26 0.51
C MET A 22 -2.45 17.94 1.14
N LEU A 23 -2.38 19.26 1.00
CA LEU A 23 -1.29 20.06 1.59
C LEU A 23 -1.32 20.01 3.12
N GLU A 24 -2.49 20.09 3.73
CA GLU A 24 -2.63 20.02 5.19
C GLU A 24 -2.27 18.62 5.72
N MET A 25 -2.75 17.54 5.06
CA MET A 25 -2.36 16.16 5.38
C MET A 25 -0.83 16.00 5.31
N ARG A 26 -0.20 16.49 4.23
CA ARG A 26 1.26 16.42 4.06
C ARG A 26 2.00 17.14 5.18
N LYS A 27 1.61 18.38 5.50
CA LYS A 27 2.22 19.16 6.59
C LYS A 27 2.10 18.43 7.92
N ARG A 28 0.92 17.89 8.21
CA ARG A 28 0.66 17.19 9.46
C ARG A 28 1.46 15.88 9.57
N ALA A 29 1.51 15.09 8.49
CA ALA A 29 2.33 13.88 8.43
C ALA A 29 3.81 14.18 8.67
N LEU A 30 4.35 15.21 8.03
CA LEU A 30 5.73 15.66 8.25
C LEU A 30 5.98 16.10 9.70
N ALA A 31 5.06 16.85 10.30
CA ALA A 31 5.17 17.29 11.69
C ALA A 31 5.15 16.12 12.68
N ILE A 32 4.26 15.14 12.46
CA ILE A 32 4.21 13.90 13.25
C ILE A 32 5.56 13.18 13.11
N HIS A 33 5.99 12.93 11.88
CA HIS A 33 7.24 12.23 11.59
C HIS A 33 8.45 12.90 12.29
N GLN A 34 8.57 14.20 12.21
CA GLN A 34 9.64 14.94 12.87
C GLN A 34 9.60 14.83 14.39
N SER A 35 8.42 14.79 14.99
CA SER A 35 8.26 14.71 16.45
C SER A 35 8.66 13.36 17.05
N ILE A 36 8.46 12.28 16.30
CA ILE A 36 8.62 10.90 16.79
C ILE A 36 9.81 10.16 16.18
N ASN A 37 10.45 10.74 15.16
CA ASN A 37 11.56 10.14 14.42
C ASN A 37 12.81 11.02 14.38
N PRO A 38 13.42 11.31 15.53
CA PRO A 38 14.58 12.20 15.61
C PRO A 38 15.82 11.67 14.87
N HIS A 39 15.83 10.40 14.50
CA HIS A 39 16.93 9.74 13.78
C HIS A 39 16.74 9.65 12.27
N GLY A 40 15.62 10.18 11.75
CA GLY A 40 15.38 10.27 10.30
C GLY A 40 15.17 8.93 9.58
N MET A 41 14.68 7.91 10.28
CA MET A 41 14.28 6.65 9.62
C MET A 41 13.03 6.87 8.78
N PRO A 42 12.89 6.21 7.59
CA PRO A 42 11.73 6.42 6.72
C PRO A 42 10.39 5.99 7.34
N TRP A 43 10.42 5.13 8.35
CA TRP A 43 9.22 4.70 9.08
C TRP A 43 9.36 4.96 10.57
N SER A 44 8.24 5.25 11.22
CA SER A 44 8.17 5.30 12.66
C SER A 44 7.27 4.18 13.18
N ARG A 45 7.70 3.56 14.28
CA ARG A 45 6.92 2.51 14.94
C ARG A 45 5.85 3.06 15.89
N CYS A 46 5.79 4.36 16.08
CA CYS A 46 5.07 4.93 17.22
C CYS A 46 3.67 5.45 16.93
N THR A 47 3.22 5.54 15.68
CA THR A 47 1.94 6.19 15.34
C THR A 47 0.80 5.23 15.00
N ARG A 48 0.90 3.98 15.39
CA ARG A 48 0.01 2.91 14.92
C ARG A 48 -1.47 3.04 15.27
N GLU A 49 -1.87 3.82 16.25
CA GLU A 49 -3.20 3.56 16.84
C GLU A 49 -4.32 4.49 16.44
N SER A 50 -4.09 5.64 15.80
CA SER A 50 -5.17 6.60 15.57
C SER A 50 -5.01 7.55 14.41
N LEU A 51 -4.10 7.30 13.47
CA LEU A 51 -3.95 8.21 12.33
C LEU A 51 -5.26 8.36 11.56
N HIS A 52 -5.97 7.25 11.31
CA HIS A 52 -7.22 7.20 10.54
C HIS A 52 -8.42 7.89 11.21
N VAL A 53 -8.35 8.20 12.52
CA VAL A 53 -9.42 8.93 13.22
C VAL A 53 -9.06 10.38 13.50
N ALA A 54 -7.82 10.77 13.22
CA ALA A 54 -7.35 12.12 13.43
C ALA A 54 -7.57 12.98 12.17
N GLU A 55 -8.14 14.16 12.34
CA GLU A 55 -8.20 15.15 11.26
C GLU A 55 -6.78 15.58 10.85
N PRO A 56 -6.50 15.73 9.54
CA PRO A 56 -7.40 15.54 8.37
C PRO A 56 -7.38 14.13 7.77
N PHE A 57 -6.76 13.13 8.40
CA PHE A 57 -6.55 11.79 7.84
C PHE A 57 -7.79 10.89 7.87
N GLN A 58 -8.81 11.25 8.64
CA GLN A 58 -10.07 10.51 8.73
C GLN A 58 -10.68 10.24 7.35
N GLN A 59 -10.63 11.22 6.45
CA GLN A 59 -11.15 11.09 5.08
C GLN A 59 -10.46 9.96 4.30
N VAL A 60 -9.17 9.70 4.57
CA VAL A 60 -8.44 8.58 3.94
C VAL A 60 -8.90 7.25 4.53
N GLY A 61 -9.15 7.19 5.83
CA GLY A 61 -9.75 6.01 6.49
C GLY A 61 -11.10 5.65 5.87
N GLU A 62 -12.01 6.62 5.76
CA GLU A 62 -13.33 6.46 5.16
C GLU A 62 -13.25 6.00 3.68
N LEU A 63 -12.31 6.57 2.92
CA LEU A 63 -12.05 6.15 1.55
C LEU A 63 -11.58 4.69 1.47
N ILE A 64 -10.68 4.27 2.35
CA ILE A 64 -10.19 2.89 2.42
C ILE A 64 -11.35 1.94 2.72
N GLU A 65 -12.18 2.23 3.72
CA GLU A 65 -13.35 1.42 4.08
C GLU A 65 -14.30 1.28 2.89
N GLN A 66 -14.62 2.37 2.20
CA GLN A 66 -15.47 2.38 1.01
C GLN A 66 -14.90 1.51 -0.12
N VAL A 67 -13.59 1.62 -0.38
CA VAL A 67 -12.94 0.83 -1.43
C VAL A 67 -12.89 -0.65 -1.06
N VAL A 68 -12.61 -0.98 0.20
CA VAL A 68 -12.61 -2.38 0.68
C VAL A 68 -14.00 -3.00 0.53
N GLU A 69 -15.05 -2.28 0.90
CA GLU A 69 -16.42 -2.77 0.72
C GLU A 69 -16.77 -2.99 -0.76
N THR A 70 -16.45 -2.02 -1.61
CA THR A 70 -16.84 -2.04 -3.03
C THR A 70 -16.03 -3.05 -3.84
N GLU A 71 -14.71 -3.10 -3.64
CA GLU A 71 -13.80 -3.86 -4.50
C GLU A 71 -13.50 -5.26 -3.94
N TYR A 72 -13.56 -5.45 -2.62
CA TYR A 72 -13.26 -6.73 -1.97
C TYR A 72 -14.49 -7.44 -1.42
N GLY A 73 -15.62 -6.74 -1.22
CA GLY A 73 -16.85 -7.28 -0.64
C GLY A 73 -16.71 -7.62 0.84
N CYS A 74 -15.83 -6.93 1.54
CA CYS A 74 -15.52 -7.11 2.95
C CYS A 74 -15.80 -5.81 3.72
N SER A 75 -16.00 -5.91 5.04
CA SER A 75 -16.03 -4.76 5.94
C SER A 75 -14.74 -4.69 6.74
N VAL A 76 -14.20 -3.49 6.96
CA VAL A 76 -13.04 -3.28 7.82
C VAL A 76 -13.45 -3.45 9.27
N SER A 77 -12.81 -4.36 9.99
CA SER A 77 -13.05 -4.61 11.41
C SER A 77 -12.02 -3.90 12.31
N HIS A 78 -10.84 -3.66 11.79
CA HIS A 78 -9.78 -2.93 12.47
C HIS A 78 -8.91 -2.21 11.44
N LEU A 79 -8.55 -0.96 11.74
CA LEU A 79 -7.70 -0.13 10.90
C LEU A 79 -6.67 0.58 11.78
N THR A 80 -5.41 0.45 11.43
CA THR A 80 -4.33 1.25 12.03
C THR A 80 -3.54 1.93 10.94
N GLY A 81 -2.94 3.08 11.23
CA GLY A 81 -2.21 3.84 10.23
C GLY A 81 -0.95 4.51 10.77
N ARG A 82 0.00 4.72 9.88
CA ARG A 82 1.25 5.44 10.16
C ARG A 82 1.63 6.33 8.98
N GLU A 83 2.34 7.41 9.24
CA GLU A 83 3.01 8.17 8.21
C GLU A 83 4.33 7.50 7.83
N VAL A 84 4.69 7.60 6.56
CA VAL A 84 5.96 7.16 6.01
C VAL A 84 6.55 8.32 5.22
N VAL A 85 7.78 8.72 5.56
CA VAL A 85 8.50 9.82 4.92
C VAL A 85 9.81 9.29 4.36
N ILE A 86 9.95 9.31 3.05
CA ILE A 86 11.11 8.77 2.35
C ILE A 86 11.92 9.94 1.77
N GLN A 87 13.12 10.14 2.30
CA GLN A 87 14.02 11.19 1.85
C GLN A 87 14.92 10.69 0.70
N ASN A 88 15.60 11.63 0.04
CA ASN A 88 16.57 11.31 -1.01
C ASN A 88 17.57 10.24 -0.54
N GLY A 89 17.76 9.22 -1.35
CA GLY A 89 18.63 8.07 -1.08
C GLY A 89 18.02 7.00 -0.16
N GLN A 90 16.86 7.24 0.45
CA GLN A 90 16.18 6.27 1.30
C GLN A 90 15.25 5.36 0.51
N CYS A 91 14.91 4.22 1.10
CA CYS A 91 13.88 3.29 0.62
C CYS A 91 13.22 2.58 1.79
N LEU A 92 12.04 2.04 1.59
CA LEU A 92 11.47 1.05 2.50
C LEU A 92 12.12 -0.31 2.23
N PRO A 93 12.59 -1.02 3.25
CA PRO A 93 13.10 -2.37 3.08
C PRO A 93 12.00 -3.35 2.70
N LEU A 94 12.37 -4.50 2.15
CA LEU A 94 11.44 -5.58 1.88
C LEU A 94 10.81 -6.07 3.18
N HIS A 95 9.48 -6.07 3.25
CA HIS A 95 8.69 -6.55 4.39
C HIS A 95 7.30 -7.01 3.93
N CYS A 96 6.57 -7.64 4.83
CA CYS A 96 5.14 -7.91 4.77
C CYS A 96 4.54 -7.58 6.13
N GLU A 97 3.22 -7.42 6.21
CA GLU A 97 2.51 -7.14 7.46
C GLU A 97 1.70 -8.35 7.91
N ASP A 98 1.43 -8.44 9.21
CA ASP A 98 0.67 -9.53 9.84
C ASP A 98 -0.80 -9.12 10.04
N THR A 99 -1.43 -8.71 8.93
CA THR A 99 -2.85 -8.32 8.85
C THR A 99 -3.46 -8.88 7.56
N ASP A 100 -4.75 -8.66 7.30
CA ASP A 100 -5.40 -9.18 6.11
C ASP A 100 -5.04 -8.37 4.85
N LEU A 101 -5.15 -7.03 4.95
CA LEU A 101 -4.86 -6.10 3.85
C LEU A 101 -3.93 -4.97 4.33
N SER A 102 -3.10 -4.52 3.42
CA SER A 102 -2.30 -3.29 3.55
C SER A 102 -2.81 -2.25 2.56
N ALA A 103 -2.85 -0.99 2.99
CA ALA A 103 -3.19 0.13 2.12
C ALA A 103 -2.12 1.22 2.18
N VAL A 104 -1.83 1.83 1.04
CA VAL A 104 -0.89 2.96 0.92
C VAL A 104 -1.59 4.10 0.20
N PHE A 105 -1.70 5.25 0.86
CA PHE A 105 -2.20 6.48 0.25
C PHE A 105 -1.06 7.48 0.09
N VAL A 106 -0.83 7.94 -1.14
CA VAL A 106 0.29 8.81 -1.50
C VAL A 106 -0.10 10.27 -1.38
N LEU A 107 0.53 11.00 -0.45
CA LEU A 107 0.33 12.45 -0.30
C LEU A 107 1.23 13.25 -1.23
N SER A 108 2.48 12.82 -1.40
CA SER A 108 3.41 13.43 -2.36
C SER A 108 4.49 12.44 -2.80
N ASN A 109 4.85 12.47 -4.07
CA ASN A 109 6.00 11.77 -4.62
C ASN A 109 6.49 12.53 -5.85
N GLU A 110 7.74 13.00 -5.81
CA GLU A 110 8.37 13.75 -6.88
C GLU A 110 9.50 12.98 -7.58
N ALA A 111 9.62 11.68 -7.29
CA ALA A 111 10.62 10.82 -7.94
C ALA A 111 10.40 10.80 -9.46
N ARG A 112 11.50 10.87 -10.19
CA ARG A 112 11.50 10.82 -11.67
C ARG A 112 12.20 9.54 -12.11
N ALA A 113 11.43 8.45 -12.10
CA ALA A 113 11.91 7.19 -12.65
C ALA A 113 12.12 7.27 -14.17
N ASN A 114 13.11 6.57 -14.65
CA ASN A 114 13.37 6.38 -16.08
C ASN A 114 13.67 4.89 -16.36
N PRO A 115 12.62 4.05 -16.52
CA PRO A 115 12.79 2.60 -16.71
C PRO A 115 13.65 2.22 -17.91
N GLU A 116 13.66 3.05 -18.98
CA GLU A 116 14.51 2.82 -20.16
C GLU A 116 16.01 2.89 -19.83
N ARG A 117 16.36 3.62 -18.76
CA ARG A 117 17.73 3.70 -18.23
C ARG A 117 17.93 2.85 -16.97
N SER A 118 17.02 1.92 -16.70
CA SER A 118 17.01 1.10 -15.47
C SER A 118 16.98 1.92 -14.17
N ASP A 119 16.44 3.13 -14.23
CA ASP A 119 16.16 3.96 -13.07
C ASP A 119 14.69 3.77 -12.63
N TYR A 120 14.52 3.12 -11.51
CA TYR A 120 13.20 2.81 -10.90
C TYR A 120 12.96 3.63 -9.64
N SER A 121 13.58 4.79 -9.52
CA SER A 121 13.54 5.64 -8.33
C SER A 121 12.14 5.88 -7.81
N GLY A 122 11.95 5.64 -6.51
CA GLY A 122 10.67 5.83 -5.81
C GLY A 122 9.57 4.85 -6.22
N ALA A 123 9.84 3.86 -7.07
CA ALA A 123 8.83 2.85 -7.42
C ALA A 123 8.50 1.99 -6.21
N PHE A 124 7.22 1.74 -5.99
CA PHE A 124 6.69 0.76 -5.05
C PHE A 124 6.66 -0.61 -5.73
N VAL A 125 7.15 -1.63 -5.07
CA VAL A 125 7.33 -2.97 -5.65
C VAL A 125 6.55 -4.00 -4.85
N LEU A 126 5.63 -4.69 -5.51
CA LEU A 126 4.99 -5.90 -4.98
C LEU A 126 5.74 -7.12 -5.50
N VAL A 127 6.14 -8.01 -4.61
CA VAL A 127 6.92 -9.21 -4.93
C VAL A 127 6.00 -10.42 -5.03
N ASN A 128 6.17 -11.19 -6.11
CA ASN A 128 5.43 -12.44 -6.30
C ASN A 128 5.83 -13.47 -5.24
N PRO A 129 4.91 -13.91 -4.36
CA PRO A 129 5.23 -14.87 -3.30
C PRO A 129 5.63 -16.25 -3.84
N SER A 130 5.20 -16.58 -5.07
CA SER A 130 5.58 -17.82 -5.76
C SER A 130 6.84 -17.67 -6.61
N GLY A 131 7.45 -16.49 -6.62
CA GLY A 131 8.64 -16.20 -7.43
C GLY A 131 9.88 -16.90 -6.88
N ALA A 132 10.51 -17.74 -7.69
CA ALA A 132 11.79 -18.31 -7.35
C ALA A 132 12.90 -17.27 -7.51
N PHE A 133 13.39 -16.74 -6.39
CA PHE A 133 14.55 -15.83 -6.39
C PHE A 133 15.78 -16.55 -6.94
N GLY A 134 16.42 -15.96 -7.96
CA GLY A 134 17.69 -16.44 -8.49
C GLY A 134 17.64 -17.47 -9.61
N PHE A 135 16.47 -17.99 -9.99
CA PHE A 135 16.32 -18.93 -11.09
C PHE A 135 15.92 -18.26 -12.41
N LYS A 136 16.26 -18.90 -13.52
CA LYS A 136 15.82 -18.47 -14.84
C LYS A 136 14.30 -18.57 -14.92
N ARG A 137 13.63 -17.46 -15.27
CA ARG A 137 12.20 -17.44 -15.50
C ARG A 137 11.83 -18.35 -16.66
N LEU A 138 10.85 -19.21 -16.46
CA LEU A 138 10.28 -20.03 -17.53
C LEU A 138 9.26 -19.21 -18.36
N PRO A 139 9.05 -19.54 -19.64
CA PRO A 139 8.18 -18.74 -20.53
C PRO A 139 6.74 -18.60 -20.06
N TRP A 140 6.25 -19.52 -19.23
CA TRP A 140 4.87 -19.53 -18.68
C TRP A 140 4.77 -18.99 -17.26
N GLU A 141 5.89 -18.62 -16.63
CA GLU A 141 5.87 -18.01 -15.30
C GLU A 141 5.47 -16.55 -15.36
N GLY A 142 4.66 -16.13 -14.38
CA GLY A 142 4.28 -14.74 -14.18
C GLY A 142 5.47 -13.81 -13.88
N LEU A 143 5.21 -12.54 -13.74
CA LEU A 143 6.23 -11.57 -13.33
C LEU A 143 6.73 -11.90 -11.92
N ARG A 144 8.02 -11.65 -11.65
CA ARG A 144 8.61 -11.81 -10.30
C ARG A 144 8.20 -10.69 -9.36
N SER A 145 7.92 -9.54 -9.90
CA SER A 145 7.49 -8.36 -9.18
C SER A 145 6.68 -7.45 -10.10
N GLU A 146 5.83 -6.64 -9.50
CA GLU A 146 5.13 -5.54 -10.17
C GLU A 146 5.68 -4.23 -9.64
N LEU A 147 6.05 -3.33 -10.55
CA LEU A 147 6.49 -1.98 -10.21
C LEU A 147 5.30 -1.01 -10.39
N ILE A 148 5.02 -0.26 -9.36
CA ILE A 148 4.00 0.78 -9.33
C ILE A 148 4.71 2.10 -9.09
N TYR A 149 4.43 3.11 -9.90
CA TYR A 149 5.01 4.44 -9.74
C TYR A 149 4.01 5.32 -8.99
N PRO A 150 4.25 5.57 -7.67
CA PRO A 150 3.30 6.30 -6.85
C PRO A 150 3.17 7.75 -7.31
N THR A 151 1.93 8.24 -7.37
CA THR A 151 1.62 9.65 -7.64
C THR A 151 0.69 10.19 -6.56
N ALA A 152 0.73 11.49 -6.29
CA ALA A 152 -0.15 12.10 -5.29
C ALA A 152 -1.63 11.76 -5.55
N GLY A 153 -2.36 11.42 -4.50
CA GLY A 153 -3.75 10.95 -4.56
C GLY A 153 -3.93 9.49 -4.95
N MET A 154 -2.86 8.72 -5.17
CA MET A 154 -2.97 7.29 -5.44
C MET A 154 -3.24 6.52 -4.15
N LEU A 155 -4.23 5.63 -4.20
CA LEU A 155 -4.52 4.62 -3.19
C LEU A 155 -4.18 3.24 -3.76
N LEU A 156 -3.34 2.49 -3.04
CA LEU A 156 -3.05 1.06 -3.27
C LEU A 156 -3.65 0.27 -2.14
N ILE A 157 -4.32 -0.86 -2.42
CA ILE A 157 -4.76 -1.84 -1.42
C ILE A 157 -4.40 -3.23 -1.92
N PHE A 158 -3.76 -4.03 -1.08
CA PHE A 158 -3.27 -5.36 -1.44
C PHE A 158 -3.23 -6.28 -0.20
N PRO A 159 -3.27 -7.62 -0.40
CA PRO A 159 -3.10 -8.56 0.69
C PRO A 159 -1.76 -8.37 1.40
N SER A 160 -1.79 -8.29 2.73
CA SER A 160 -0.61 -7.97 3.55
C SER A 160 0.52 -8.99 3.47
N TYR A 161 0.20 -10.24 3.07
CA TYR A 161 1.21 -11.28 2.84
C TYR A 161 2.09 -11.02 1.60
N LEU A 162 1.69 -10.11 0.70
CA LEU A 162 2.54 -9.72 -0.43
C LEU A 162 3.73 -8.90 0.08
N ALA A 163 4.91 -9.48 0.02
CA ALA A 163 6.12 -8.77 0.36
C ALA A 163 6.31 -7.57 -0.57
N HIS A 164 6.66 -6.44 0.01
CA HIS A 164 6.79 -5.19 -0.72
C HIS A 164 7.94 -4.33 -0.20
N HIS A 165 8.43 -3.44 -1.07
CA HIS A 165 9.48 -2.49 -0.76
C HIS A 165 9.38 -1.28 -1.69
N THR A 166 10.22 -0.25 -1.49
CA THR A 166 10.40 0.81 -2.48
C THR A 166 11.81 0.78 -3.06
N HIS A 167 11.97 1.23 -4.30
CA HIS A 167 13.28 1.60 -4.82
C HIS A 167 13.78 2.89 -4.15
N PRO A 168 15.12 3.10 -4.09
CA PRO A 168 15.67 4.34 -3.54
C PRO A 168 15.06 5.59 -4.19
N TYR A 169 14.70 6.55 -3.36
CA TYR A 169 14.07 7.79 -3.77
C TYR A 169 15.12 8.81 -4.24
N ASN A 170 14.86 9.58 -5.31
CA ASN A 170 15.88 10.46 -5.94
C ASN A 170 15.44 11.94 -6.08
N ALA A 171 14.41 12.40 -5.39
CA ALA A 171 14.00 13.80 -5.44
C ALA A 171 14.44 14.58 -4.20
N GLN A 172 14.41 15.93 -4.27
CA GLN A 172 14.81 16.81 -3.17
C GLN A 172 13.75 16.87 -2.08
N GLU A 173 12.48 17.06 -2.47
CA GLU A 173 11.36 17.01 -1.54
C GLU A 173 11.05 15.57 -1.18
N PRO A 174 10.78 15.26 0.10
CA PRO A 174 10.51 13.89 0.52
C PRO A 174 9.20 13.35 -0.08
N ALA A 175 9.17 12.08 -0.41
CA ALA A 175 7.90 11.37 -0.57
C ALA A 175 7.23 11.24 0.79
N VAL A 176 5.90 11.46 0.81
CA VAL A 176 5.08 11.33 2.01
C VAL A 176 3.90 10.42 1.69
N GLU A 177 3.79 9.35 2.43
CA GLU A 177 2.78 8.32 2.27
C GLU A 177 2.10 8.04 3.61
N LEU A 178 0.85 7.60 3.56
CA LEU A 178 0.11 7.07 4.70
C LEU A 178 -0.06 5.57 4.48
N HIS A 179 0.50 4.76 5.36
CA HIS A 179 0.41 3.32 5.33
C HIS A 179 -0.59 2.84 6.37
N PHE A 180 -1.47 1.93 5.97
CA PHE A 180 -2.51 1.37 6.82
C PHE A 180 -2.47 -0.15 6.80
N GLU A 181 -2.75 -0.72 7.96
CA GLU A 181 -2.89 -2.15 8.20
C GLU A 181 -4.35 -2.43 8.55
N LEU A 182 -4.99 -3.39 7.87
CA LEU A 182 -6.41 -3.66 7.97
C LEU A 182 -6.68 -5.13 8.32
N ASN A 183 -7.61 -5.36 9.26
CA ASN A 183 -8.30 -6.63 9.37
C ASN A 183 -9.71 -6.49 8.82
N VAL A 184 -10.20 -7.50 8.11
CA VAL A 184 -11.47 -7.45 7.41
C VAL A 184 -12.38 -8.63 7.80
N VAL A 185 -13.69 -8.43 7.62
CA VAL A 185 -14.72 -9.47 7.78
C VAL A 185 -15.41 -9.68 6.44
N ASP A 186 -15.49 -10.93 5.98
CA ASP A 186 -16.19 -11.29 4.76
C ASP A 186 -17.71 -11.13 4.95
N ASN A 187 -18.31 -10.17 4.25
CA ASN A 187 -19.75 -9.88 4.30
C ASN A 187 -20.60 -11.03 3.72
N HIS A 188 -20.01 -11.94 2.97
CA HIS A 188 -20.68 -13.06 2.31
C HIS A 188 -20.31 -14.44 2.88
N ALA A 189 -19.61 -14.51 4.01
CA ALA A 189 -19.15 -15.75 4.61
C ALA A 189 -20.30 -16.77 4.81
N HIS A 190 -21.49 -16.32 5.25
CA HIS A 190 -22.66 -17.17 5.42
C HIS A 190 -23.24 -17.72 4.11
N GLN A 191 -23.11 -16.98 2.99
CA GLN A 191 -23.61 -17.42 1.69
C GLN A 191 -22.69 -18.47 1.05
N ARG A 192 -21.36 -18.36 1.27
CA ARG A 192 -20.38 -19.33 0.73
C ARG A 192 -20.49 -20.70 1.39
N LEU A 193 -20.86 -20.76 2.66
CA LEU A 193 -21.07 -22.01 3.39
C LEU A 193 -22.32 -22.80 2.91
N GLN A 194 -23.24 -22.13 2.20
CA GLN A 194 -24.45 -22.76 1.66
C GLN A 194 -24.30 -23.27 0.20
N GLN A 195 -23.18 -22.98 -0.46
CA GLN A 195 -22.91 -23.54 -1.77
C GLN A 195 -22.52 -25.03 -1.61
N PRO A 196 -23.19 -25.96 -2.28
CA PRO A 196 -22.84 -27.36 -2.22
C PRO A 196 -21.40 -27.55 -2.70
N SER A 197 -20.59 -28.19 -1.86
CA SER A 197 -19.25 -28.63 -2.25
C SER A 197 -19.34 -29.41 -3.55
N PHE A 198 -18.63 -28.98 -4.59
CA PHE A 198 -18.54 -29.74 -5.82
C PHE A 198 -18.20 -31.20 -5.50
N PRO A 199 -18.93 -32.19 -6.09
CA PRO A 199 -18.56 -33.57 -5.94
C PRO A 199 -17.13 -33.76 -6.43
N ARG A 200 -16.24 -34.23 -5.56
CA ARG A 200 -14.92 -34.68 -5.96
C ARG A 200 -15.14 -35.89 -6.88
N THR A 201 -15.16 -35.67 -8.18
CA THR A 201 -15.01 -36.75 -9.15
C THR A 201 -13.56 -37.21 -9.07
N LEU A 202 -13.40 -38.45 -8.57
CA LEU A 202 -12.16 -39.21 -8.62
C LEU A 202 -11.82 -39.56 -10.07
#